data_b0e0e281ae98ef2de1322f2274b595fd
#
_entry.id   b0e0e281ae98ef2de1322f2274b595fd
#
_cell.length_a   1.000
_cell.length_b   1.000
_cell.length_c   1.000
_cell.angle_alpha   90.00
_cell.angle_beta   90.00
_cell.angle_gamma   90.00
#
_symmetry.space_group_name_H-M   'P 1'
#
loop_
_entity.id
_entity.type
_entity.pdbx_description
1 polymer ?
#
loop_
_entity_poly.entity_id
_entity_poly.type
_entity_poly.pdbx_seq_one_letter_code
_entity_poly.pdbx_strand_id
1 'polypeptide(L)'
;TPSRVPHRVFSPCSHPVSCITTLNTVTKPCAPIPTRLVKHVRPRDVVVVLSELQTGVEGLADVCQTFEDVFSPEEDTCKPLPVRGLFVIERPSRRIQPFALPRSWELALEAIEPPITRKADSATPKPVIVMVKGAKRSGKSTLARTVLNKLSTRYQRVAFLECDVGQSEFTPAGIVALNVVDRPQFGPAFTHQLTPYIAHFTGSTSPRASPAHYLACISACVQTYLLEVQYGLLDGDDLGDDDQRIADAVPLVINTHGWNKGLGADLTRKIQDLLPVTDIFDFDSEQDDPYALPMPHLPTQTQVHRVAPI
;
A
#
# COMPACT_ATOMS: atom_id res chain seq x y z
N THR A 1 -0.39 -33.53 -2.61
CA THR A 1 -1.38 -33.60 -1.50
C THR A 1 -1.53 -32.19 -0.96
N PRO A 2 -2.74 -31.61 -0.95
CA PRO A 2 -2.91 -30.28 -0.37
C PRO A 2 -2.62 -30.37 1.13
N SER A 3 -1.65 -29.61 1.59
CA SER A 3 -1.33 -29.47 3.01
C SER A 3 -2.48 -28.73 3.70
N ARG A 4 -3.08 -29.32 4.72
CA ARG A 4 -4.15 -28.70 5.54
C ARG A 4 -3.63 -27.88 6.72
N VAL A 5 -2.33 -27.64 6.78
CA VAL A 5 -1.72 -26.85 7.86
C VAL A 5 -1.77 -25.39 7.44
N PRO A 6 -2.19 -24.44 8.30
CA PRO A 6 -2.11 -23.04 7.99
C PRO A 6 -0.63 -22.65 7.83
N HIS A 7 -0.21 -22.45 6.60
CA HIS A 7 1.14 -22.00 6.32
C HIS A 7 1.19 -20.46 6.40
N ARG A 8 2.14 -19.95 7.13
CA ARG A 8 2.47 -18.52 7.12
C ARG A 8 3.48 -18.31 6.00
N VAL A 9 3.12 -17.50 5.00
CA VAL A 9 3.98 -17.21 3.86
C VAL A 9 4.67 -15.87 4.10
N PHE A 10 5.99 -15.84 3.99
CA PHE A 10 6.79 -14.64 4.19
C PHE A 10 7.66 -14.38 2.97
N SER A 11 7.81 -13.11 2.60
CA SER A 11 8.83 -12.69 1.66
C SER A 11 10.19 -12.66 2.37
N PRO A 12 11.28 -13.12 1.75
CA PRO A 12 12.62 -13.09 2.35
C PRO A 12 13.14 -11.69 2.66
N CYS A 13 12.53 -10.67 2.07
CA CYS A 13 12.86 -9.28 2.37
C CYS A 13 11.86 -8.73 3.38
N SER A 14 12.12 -8.84 4.66
CA SER A 14 11.56 -8.14 5.83
C SER A 14 10.19 -7.42 5.74
N HIS A 15 9.39 -7.67 4.71
CA HIS A 15 8.08 -7.09 4.49
C HIS A 15 7.04 -8.20 4.45
N PRO A 16 6.05 -8.15 5.32
CA PRO A 16 5.05 -9.20 5.40
C PRO A 16 4.17 -9.20 4.16
N VAL A 17 3.93 -10.38 3.63
CA VAL A 17 2.79 -10.59 2.76
C VAL A 17 1.55 -10.37 3.60
N SER A 18 0.82 -9.30 3.35
CA SER A 18 -0.47 -9.07 3.99
C SER A 18 -1.40 -10.21 3.59
N CYS A 19 -1.69 -11.08 4.53
CA CYS A 19 -2.66 -12.14 4.31
C CYS A 19 -4.03 -11.47 4.25
N ILE A 20 -4.58 -11.31 3.05
CA ILE A 20 -5.92 -10.78 2.84
C ILE A 20 -6.89 -11.86 3.30
N THR A 21 -7.48 -11.69 4.46
CA THR A 21 -8.35 -12.69 5.10
C THR A 21 -9.77 -12.76 4.55
N THR A 22 -10.14 -11.98 3.54
CA THR A 22 -11.46 -12.06 2.92
C THR A 22 -11.40 -11.78 1.43
N LEU A 23 -11.17 -12.82 0.67
CA LEU A 23 -11.37 -12.81 -0.77
C LEU A 23 -12.78 -13.35 -1.09
N ASN A 24 -13.76 -12.44 -1.16
CA ASN A 24 -14.98 -12.66 -1.93
C ASN A 24 -14.99 -11.82 -3.21
N THR A 25 -13.85 -11.35 -3.65
CA THR A 25 -13.73 -10.64 -4.93
C THR A 25 -12.84 -11.42 -5.85
N VAL A 26 -13.42 -11.89 -6.94
CA VAL A 26 -12.70 -12.42 -8.10
C VAL A 26 -11.93 -11.24 -8.69
N THR A 27 -10.72 -11.03 -8.21
CA THR A 27 -9.76 -10.23 -8.98
C THR A 27 -9.53 -10.97 -10.29
N LYS A 28 -9.38 -10.23 -11.39
CA LYS A 28 -9.10 -10.69 -12.74
C LYS A 28 -8.39 -12.06 -12.73
N PRO A 29 -8.93 -13.11 -13.32
CA PRO A 29 -8.40 -14.45 -13.15
C PRO A 29 -6.96 -14.49 -13.67
N CYS A 30 -6.01 -14.51 -12.74
CA CYS A 30 -4.70 -15.04 -13.05
C CYS A 30 -4.93 -16.46 -13.49
N ALA A 31 -4.49 -16.90 -14.60
CA ALA A 31 -4.64 -18.21 -15.19
C ALA A 31 -5.77 -19.12 -14.59
N PRO A 32 -6.63 -19.75 -15.36
CA PRO A 32 -7.76 -20.51 -14.87
C PRO A 32 -7.25 -21.58 -13.87
N ILE A 33 -7.84 -21.60 -12.67
CA ILE A 33 -7.53 -22.61 -11.66
C ILE A 33 -7.83 -23.98 -12.27
N PRO A 34 -6.86 -24.90 -12.32
CA PRO A 34 -7.10 -26.22 -12.89
C PRO A 34 -8.31 -26.90 -12.24
N THR A 35 -9.25 -27.37 -13.04
CA THR A 35 -10.52 -27.98 -12.59
C THR A 35 -10.31 -29.11 -11.56
N ARG A 36 -9.16 -29.79 -11.62
CA ARG A 36 -8.75 -30.80 -10.63
C ARG A 36 -8.56 -30.23 -9.22
N LEU A 37 -8.16 -28.97 -9.09
CA LEU A 37 -7.98 -28.31 -7.78
C LEU A 37 -9.30 -27.81 -7.23
N VAL A 38 -10.18 -27.31 -8.08
CA VAL A 38 -11.51 -26.80 -7.69
C VAL A 38 -12.34 -27.87 -7.00
N LYS A 39 -12.23 -29.13 -7.44
CA LYS A 39 -12.94 -30.28 -6.83
C LYS A 39 -12.56 -30.56 -5.37
N HIS A 40 -11.43 -30.04 -4.90
CA HIS A 40 -10.95 -30.24 -3.52
C HIS A 40 -11.18 -29.04 -2.62
N VAL A 41 -11.71 -27.92 -3.17
CA VAL A 41 -11.99 -26.67 -2.43
C VAL A 41 -13.37 -26.77 -1.78
N ARG A 42 -13.43 -26.55 -0.47
CA ARG A 42 -14.68 -26.47 0.29
C ARG A 42 -15.17 -25.03 0.34
N PRO A 43 -16.47 -24.79 0.61
CA PRO A 43 -17.05 -23.44 0.64
C PRO A 43 -16.41 -22.42 1.62
N ARG A 44 -15.56 -22.88 2.54
CA ARG A 44 -14.83 -22.05 3.51
C ARG A 44 -13.31 -22.10 3.36
N ASP A 45 -12.83 -22.75 2.32
CA ASP A 45 -11.39 -22.81 2.06
C ASP A 45 -10.95 -21.56 1.31
N VAL A 46 -9.77 -21.05 1.65
CA VAL A 46 -9.10 -19.99 0.92
C VAL A 46 -8.11 -20.63 -0.04
N VAL A 47 -8.21 -20.30 -1.32
CA VAL A 47 -7.28 -20.75 -2.35
C VAL A 47 -6.35 -19.61 -2.70
N VAL A 48 -5.06 -19.79 -2.47
CA VAL A 48 -4.03 -18.84 -2.87
C VAL A 48 -3.25 -19.44 -4.02
N VAL A 49 -3.27 -18.79 -5.17
CA VAL A 49 -2.46 -19.16 -6.34
C VAL A 49 -1.21 -18.30 -6.34
N LEU A 50 -0.06 -18.95 -6.25
CA LEU A 50 1.24 -18.29 -6.27
C LEU A 50 1.94 -18.62 -7.58
N SER A 51 2.46 -17.58 -8.24
CA SER A 51 3.28 -17.71 -9.43
C SER A 51 4.58 -16.94 -9.25
N GLU A 52 5.61 -17.35 -9.94
CA GLU A 52 6.87 -16.61 -9.97
C GLU A 52 6.66 -15.23 -10.57
N LEU A 53 7.15 -14.20 -9.88
CA LEU A 53 7.17 -12.83 -10.36
C LEU A 53 8.58 -12.51 -10.83
N GLN A 54 8.74 -12.27 -12.12
CA GLN A 54 10.01 -11.85 -12.70
C GLN A 54 10.10 -10.31 -12.66
N THR A 55 10.92 -9.78 -11.79
CA THR A 55 11.09 -8.33 -11.59
C THR A 55 12.41 -7.79 -12.11
N GLY A 56 13.34 -8.67 -12.52
CA GLY A 56 14.72 -8.34 -12.85
C GLY A 56 15.64 -8.20 -11.62
N VAL A 57 15.06 -8.22 -10.42
CA VAL A 57 15.82 -8.16 -9.16
C VAL A 57 16.59 -9.46 -8.90
N GLU A 58 16.15 -10.55 -9.50
CA GLU A 58 16.76 -11.88 -9.41
C GLU A 58 18.20 -11.91 -9.93
N GLY A 59 18.53 -10.99 -10.86
CA GLY A 59 19.89 -10.85 -11.42
C GLY A 59 20.78 -9.83 -10.70
N LEU A 60 20.33 -9.25 -9.58
CA LEU A 60 21.16 -8.27 -8.85
C LEU A 60 22.46 -8.85 -8.32
N ALA A 61 22.47 -10.11 -7.92
CA ALA A 61 23.67 -10.80 -7.47
C ALA A 61 24.74 -10.91 -8.57
N ASP A 62 24.32 -11.08 -9.82
CA ASP A 62 25.23 -11.18 -10.98
C ASP A 62 25.94 -9.85 -11.27
N VAL A 63 25.29 -8.73 -10.88
CA VAL A 63 25.83 -7.38 -11.08
C VAL A 63 26.59 -6.88 -9.85
N CYS A 64 26.14 -7.25 -8.64
CA CYS A 64 26.74 -6.80 -7.39
C CYS A 64 26.67 -7.91 -6.35
N GLN A 65 27.83 -8.50 -6.01
CA GLN A 65 27.95 -9.61 -5.05
C GLN A 65 27.38 -9.28 -3.66
N THR A 66 27.29 -8.01 -3.29
CA THR A 66 26.69 -7.59 -2.01
C THR A 66 25.22 -8.03 -1.88
N PHE A 67 24.56 -8.36 -2.99
CA PHE A 67 23.15 -8.81 -3.03
C PHE A 67 23.02 -10.34 -3.22
N GLU A 68 24.12 -11.11 -3.10
CA GLU A 68 24.12 -12.54 -3.37
C GLU A 68 23.10 -13.32 -2.50
N ASP A 69 22.96 -12.95 -1.24
CA ASP A 69 22.08 -13.65 -0.28
C ASP A 69 20.79 -12.88 0.07
N VAL A 70 20.50 -11.78 -0.63
CA VAL A 70 19.32 -10.93 -0.28
C VAL A 70 18.00 -11.69 -0.36
N PHE A 71 17.90 -12.69 -1.21
CA PHE A 71 16.71 -13.52 -1.43
C PHE A 71 16.84 -14.95 -0.91
N SER A 72 17.97 -15.27 -0.26
CA SER A 72 18.22 -16.60 0.30
C SER A 72 17.92 -16.59 1.79
N PRO A 73 16.89 -17.29 2.25
CA PRO A 73 16.65 -17.42 3.68
C PRO A 73 17.68 -18.36 4.31
N GLU A 74 17.90 -18.22 5.62
CA GLU A 74 18.72 -19.15 6.38
C GLU A 74 18.14 -20.57 6.22
N GLU A 75 18.92 -21.51 5.70
CA GLU A 75 18.50 -22.87 5.29
C GLU A 75 17.82 -23.65 6.42
N ASP A 76 18.22 -23.41 7.68
CA ASP A 76 17.70 -24.15 8.84
C ASP A 76 16.29 -23.74 9.30
N THR A 77 15.76 -22.63 8.78
CA THR A 77 14.47 -22.08 9.25
C THR A 77 13.38 -22.12 8.20
N CYS A 78 13.72 -22.42 6.95
CA CYS A 78 12.83 -22.28 5.81
C CYS A 78 12.80 -23.53 4.94
N LYS A 79 11.60 -23.88 4.47
CA LYS A 79 11.39 -24.95 3.52
C LYS A 79 11.02 -24.36 2.16
N PRO A 80 11.79 -24.67 1.09
CA PRO A 80 11.46 -24.17 -0.24
C PRO A 80 10.15 -24.78 -0.73
N LEU A 81 9.34 -23.96 -1.41
CA LEU A 81 8.19 -24.42 -2.18
C LEU A 81 8.59 -24.63 -3.65
N PRO A 82 7.80 -25.36 -4.45
CA PRO A 82 8.08 -25.57 -5.87
C PRO A 82 7.80 -24.31 -6.72
N VAL A 83 7.96 -23.12 -6.13
CA VAL A 83 7.90 -21.81 -6.77
C VAL A 83 9.17 -21.08 -6.37
N ARG A 84 9.95 -20.64 -7.36
CA ARG A 84 11.22 -19.97 -7.11
C ARG A 84 11.04 -18.72 -6.25
N GLY A 85 11.90 -18.53 -5.26
CA GLY A 85 11.85 -17.39 -4.34
C GLY A 85 10.78 -17.45 -3.26
N LEU A 86 10.06 -18.57 -3.15
CA LEU A 86 9.03 -18.77 -2.13
C LEU A 86 9.44 -19.84 -1.14
N PHE A 87 9.40 -19.48 0.15
CA PHE A 87 9.81 -20.35 1.25
C PHE A 87 8.75 -20.36 2.34
N VAL A 88 8.52 -21.51 2.94
CA VAL A 88 7.70 -21.64 4.16
C VAL A 88 8.62 -21.51 5.36
N ILE A 89 8.31 -20.56 6.23
CA ILE A 89 9.03 -20.38 7.48
C ILE A 89 8.42 -21.34 8.50
N GLU A 90 9.17 -22.36 8.88
CA GLU A 90 8.74 -23.34 9.87
C GLU A 90 8.93 -22.80 11.30
N ARG A 91 9.96 -22.00 11.52
CA ARG A 91 10.28 -21.41 12.82
C ARG A 91 10.62 -19.93 12.68
N PRO A 92 10.02 -19.04 13.47
CA PRO A 92 10.43 -17.65 13.51
C PRO A 92 11.85 -17.53 14.07
N SER A 93 12.65 -16.65 13.50
CA SER A 93 14.01 -16.32 13.97
C SER A 93 14.08 -14.83 14.34
N ARG A 94 15.21 -14.37 14.90
CA ARG A 94 15.42 -12.94 15.16
C ARG A 94 15.38 -12.08 13.88
N ARG A 95 15.72 -12.66 12.74
CA ARG A 95 15.76 -12.00 11.43
C ARG A 95 14.44 -12.10 10.69
N ILE A 96 13.66 -13.15 10.97
CA ILE A 96 12.42 -13.45 10.27
C ILE A 96 11.30 -13.51 11.30
N GLN A 97 10.52 -12.45 11.36
CA GLN A 97 9.38 -12.32 12.27
C GLN A 97 8.08 -12.37 11.47
N PRO A 98 7.05 -13.09 11.94
CA PRO A 98 5.75 -13.04 11.30
C PRO A 98 5.15 -11.64 11.47
N PHE A 99 4.67 -11.07 10.36
CA PHE A 99 3.86 -9.87 10.46
C PHE A 99 2.50 -10.22 11.07
N ALA A 100 2.18 -9.55 12.14
CA ALA A 100 0.86 -9.59 12.73
C ALA A 100 0.23 -8.20 12.57
N LEU A 101 -0.96 -8.16 11.97
CA LEU A 101 -1.69 -6.91 11.82
C LEU A 101 -2.11 -6.41 13.21
N PRO A 102 -1.65 -5.23 13.66
CA PRO A 102 -2.07 -4.68 14.95
C PRO A 102 -3.57 -4.43 14.98
N ARG A 103 -4.23 -4.63 16.13
CA ARG A 103 -5.68 -4.41 16.26
C ARG A 103 -6.12 -3.00 15.89
N SER A 104 -5.30 -1.99 16.21
CA SER A 104 -5.57 -0.59 15.81
C SER A 104 -5.61 -0.41 14.29
N TRP A 105 -4.76 -1.15 13.54
CA TRP A 105 -4.78 -1.11 12.08
C TRP A 105 -6.02 -1.80 11.53
N GLU A 106 -6.41 -2.96 12.10
CA GLU A 106 -7.63 -3.65 11.69
C GLU A 106 -8.85 -2.74 11.79
N LEU A 107 -9.04 -2.09 12.96
CA LEU A 107 -10.16 -1.18 13.19
C LEU A 107 -10.15 0.02 12.22
N ALA A 108 -8.97 0.61 11.98
CA ALA A 108 -8.83 1.72 11.05
C ALA A 108 -9.14 1.30 9.59
N LEU A 109 -8.69 0.10 9.19
CA LEU A 109 -8.98 -0.46 7.87
C LEU A 109 -10.45 -0.83 7.68
N GLU A 110 -11.13 -1.29 8.73
CA GLU A 110 -12.57 -1.55 8.71
C GLU A 110 -13.37 -0.25 8.55
N ALA A 111 -12.92 0.84 9.18
CA ALA A 111 -13.61 2.14 9.16
C ALA A 111 -13.62 2.79 7.76
N ILE A 112 -12.58 2.58 6.95
CA ILE A 112 -12.48 3.13 5.59
C ILE A 112 -13.11 2.25 4.51
N GLU A 113 -13.60 1.05 4.87
CA GLU A 113 -14.16 0.12 3.90
C GLU A 113 -15.57 0.56 3.47
N PRO A 114 -15.81 0.80 2.17
CA PRO A 114 -17.15 1.12 1.69
C PRO A 114 -18.10 -0.08 1.87
N PRO A 115 -19.40 0.15 2.05
CA PRO A 115 -20.39 -0.92 2.16
C PRO A 115 -20.38 -1.83 0.91
N ILE A 116 -20.60 -3.13 1.13
CA ILE A 116 -20.56 -4.17 0.06
C ILE A 116 -21.67 -3.95 -0.97
N THR A 117 -22.82 -3.43 -0.56
CA THR A 117 -23.97 -3.21 -1.43
C THR A 117 -24.14 -1.73 -1.74
N ARG A 118 -23.95 -1.36 -2.99
CA ARG A 118 -24.39 -0.07 -3.50
C ARG A 118 -25.89 -0.11 -3.71
N LYS A 119 -26.64 0.76 -3.04
CA LYS A 119 -28.03 1.01 -3.44
C LYS A 119 -27.99 1.73 -4.80
N ALA A 120 -28.73 1.23 -5.78
CA ALA A 120 -28.76 1.75 -7.14
C ALA A 120 -29.07 3.27 -7.24
N ASP A 121 -29.64 3.86 -6.21
CA ASP A 121 -30.02 5.29 -6.13
C ASP A 121 -29.06 6.16 -5.31
N SER A 122 -27.91 5.63 -4.89
CA SER A 122 -26.96 6.45 -4.13
C SER A 122 -26.13 7.33 -5.08
N ALA A 123 -26.05 8.62 -4.77
CA ALA A 123 -25.13 9.55 -5.42
C ALA A 123 -23.70 8.96 -5.48
N THR A 124 -22.94 9.33 -6.51
CA THR A 124 -21.54 8.92 -6.65
C THR A 124 -20.82 9.07 -5.31
N PRO A 125 -20.26 7.99 -4.72
CA PRO A 125 -19.62 8.09 -3.43
C PRO A 125 -18.44 9.04 -3.53
N LYS A 126 -18.28 9.91 -2.52
CA LYS A 126 -17.07 10.70 -2.42
C LYS A 126 -15.89 9.74 -2.27
N PRO A 127 -14.82 9.89 -3.06
CA PRO A 127 -13.64 9.05 -2.93
C PRO A 127 -13.06 9.14 -1.52
N VAL A 128 -12.65 8.00 -0.99
CA VAL A 128 -11.92 7.91 0.28
C VAL A 128 -10.51 8.46 0.05
N ILE A 129 -10.07 9.41 0.87
CA ILE A 129 -8.73 9.98 0.82
C ILE A 129 -8.05 9.73 2.16
N VAL A 130 -7.13 8.79 2.19
CA VAL A 130 -6.42 8.35 3.40
C VAL A 130 -5.02 8.92 3.43
N MET A 131 -4.67 9.63 4.50
CA MET A 131 -3.32 10.11 4.76
C MET A 131 -2.66 9.30 5.86
N VAL A 132 -1.48 8.73 5.59
CA VAL A 132 -0.68 8.01 6.58
C VAL A 132 0.49 8.88 7.03
N LYS A 133 0.54 9.23 8.33
CA LYS A 133 1.59 10.07 8.91
C LYS A 133 2.20 9.48 10.17
N GLY A 134 3.42 9.90 10.50
CA GLY A 134 4.14 9.45 11.69
C GLY A 134 5.65 9.50 11.52
N ALA A 135 6.37 9.20 12.58
CA ALA A 135 7.83 9.24 12.64
C ALA A 135 8.49 8.25 11.66
N LYS A 136 9.77 8.47 11.38
CA LYS A 136 10.57 7.52 10.60
C LYS A 136 10.61 6.15 11.33
N ARG A 137 10.48 5.06 10.57
CA ARG A 137 10.46 3.67 11.08
C ARG A 137 9.26 3.30 11.97
N SER A 138 8.16 4.02 11.88
CA SER A 138 6.92 3.66 12.61
C SER A 138 6.07 2.60 11.91
N GLY A 139 6.37 2.26 10.65
CA GLY A 139 5.56 1.34 9.84
C GLY A 139 4.67 2.03 8.79
N LYS A 140 4.81 3.36 8.57
CA LYS A 140 3.99 4.14 7.62
C LYS A 140 3.83 3.50 6.25
N SER A 141 4.95 3.20 5.58
CA SER A 141 4.90 2.64 4.21
C SER A 141 4.25 1.27 4.18
N THR A 142 4.45 0.46 5.25
CA THR A 142 3.77 -0.83 5.40
C THR A 142 2.26 -0.63 5.55
N LEU A 143 1.83 0.34 6.37
CA LEU A 143 0.41 0.64 6.54
C LEU A 143 -0.18 1.24 5.26
N ALA A 144 0.50 2.18 4.60
CA ALA A 144 0.06 2.78 3.34
C ALA A 144 -0.18 1.71 2.25
N ARG A 145 0.73 0.73 2.13
CA ARG A 145 0.56 -0.43 1.25
C ARG A 145 -0.60 -1.34 1.69
N THR A 146 -0.78 -1.53 2.98
CA THR A 146 -1.90 -2.32 3.51
C THR A 146 -3.24 -1.64 3.21
N VAL A 147 -3.33 -0.31 3.34
CA VAL A 147 -4.49 0.49 2.94
C VAL A 147 -4.74 0.38 1.44
N LEU A 148 -3.70 0.55 0.60
CA LEU A 148 -3.80 0.37 -0.85
C LEU A 148 -4.40 -1.00 -1.19
N ASN A 149 -3.84 -2.08 -0.63
CA ASN A 149 -4.30 -3.44 -0.88
C ASN A 149 -5.73 -3.66 -0.38
N LYS A 150 -6.10 -3.09 0.76
CA LYS A 150 -7.46 -3.17 1.30
C LYS A 150 -8.45 -2.47 0.37
N LEU A 151 -8.15 -1.25 -0.08
CA LEU A 151 -8.99 -0.51 -1.02
C LEU A 151 -9.10 -1.20 -2.39
N SER A 152 -8.02 -1.83 -2.87
CA SER A 152 -8.03 -2.60 -4.13
C SER A 152 -8.99 -3.80 -4.11
N THR A 153 -9.47 -4.24 -2.95
CA THR A 153 -10.52 -5.26 -2.86
C THR A 153 -11.91 -4.71 -3.19
N ARG A 154 -12.10 -3.39 -3.17
CA ARG A 154 -13.40 -2.71 -3.37
C ARG A 154 -13.42 -1.82 -4.60
N TYR A 155 -12.29 -1.26 -4.96
CA TYR A 155 -12.14 -0.36 -6.09
C TYR A 155 -11.31 -1.02 -7.19
N GLN A 156 -11.67 -0.79 -8.43
CA GLN A 156 -10.91 -1.30 -9.58
C GLN A 156 -9.53 -0.65 -9.67
N ARG A 157 -9.44 0.62 -9.26
CA ARG A 157 -8.21 1.40 -9.22
C ARG A 157 -8.08 2.13 -7.89
N VAL A 158 -6.86 2.28 -7.43
CA VAL A 158 -6.51 3.05 -6.23
C VAL A 158 -5.35 3.95 -6.58
N ALA A 159 -5.49 5.25 -6.32
CA ALA A 159 -4.41 6.21 -6.48
C ALA A 159 -3.48 6.17 -5.25
N PHE A 160 -2.18 6.32 -5.48
CA PHE A 160 -1.17 6.36 -4.44
C PHE A 160 -0.24 7.56 -4.67
N LEU A 161 -0.34 8.54 -3.77
CA LEU A 161 0.51 9.73 -3.78
C LEU A 161 1.73 9.49 -2.90
N GLU A 162 2.89 9.39 -3.54
CA GLU A 162 4.16 9.22 -2.85
C GLU A 162 4.75 10.59 -2.52
N CYS A 163 4.81 10.89 -1.21
CA CYS A 163 5.43 12.09 -0.67
C CYS A 163 6.75 11.79 0.06
N ASP A 164 7.13 10.52 0.27
CA ASP A 164 8.43 10.17 0.85
C ASP A 164 9.49 10.04 -0.25
N VAL A 165 10.13 11.16 -0.57
CA VAL A 165 11.20 11.22 -1.60
C VAL A 165 12.47 10.45 -1.21
N GLY A 166 12.58 9.98 0.04
CA GLY A 166 13.73 9.21 0.50
C GLY A 166 13.57 7.70 0.32
N GLN A 167 12.33 7.21 0.47
CA GLN A 167 12.00 5.78 0.43
C GLN A 167 10.68 5.57 -0.31
N SER A 168 10.70 5.77 -1.61
CA SER A 168 9.53 5.64 -2.46
C SER A 168 9.10 4.18 -2.64
N GLU A 169 7.79 3.94 -2.79
CA GLU A 169 7.21 2.62 -3.00
C GLU A 169 7.33 2.16 -4.47
N PHE A 170 7.15 3.09 -5.44
CA PHE A 170 7.01 2.74 -6.86
C PHE A 170 8.06 3.40 -7.76
N THR A 171 8.78 4.39 -7.26
CA THR A 171 9.74 5.17 -8.05
C THR A 171 11.10 5.20 -7.38
N PRO A 172 12.17 5.54 -8.11
CA PRO A 172 13.44 5.85 -7.50
C PRO A 172 13.34 7.00 -6.49
N ALA A 173 14.29 7.08 -5.55
CA ALA A 173 14.36 8.17 -4.59
C ALA A 173 14.54 9.54 -5.28
N GLY A 174 14.04 10.61 -4.65
CA GLY A 174 14.09 11.97 -5.20
C GLY A 174 12.90 12.32 -6.09
N ILE A 175 11.86 11.50 -6.11
CA ILE A 175 10.67 11.69 -6.95
C ILE A 175 9.42 11.77 -6.07
N VAL A 176 8.57 12.76 -6.33
CA VAL A 176 7.17 12.81 -5.93
C VAL A 176 6.34 12.25 -7.08
N ALA A 177 5.44 11.32 -6.81
CA ALA A 177 4.67 10.67 -7.87
C ALA A 177 3.24 10.36 -7.45
N LEU A 178 2.33 10.46 -8.40
CA LEU A 178 0.98 9.92 -8.35
C LEU A 178 0.97 8.63 -9.17
N ASN A 179 0.69 7.51 -8.52
CA ASN A 179 0.57 6.21 -9.15
C ASN A 179 -0.90 5.78 -9.14
N VAL A 180 -1.36 5.10 -10.18
CA VAL A 180 -2.69 4.48 -10.24
C VAL A 180 -2.49 2.98 -10.32
N VAL A 181 -3.04 2.28 -9.35
CA VAL A 181 -2.79 0.86 -9.12
C VAL A 181 -4.10 0.10 -9.29
N ASP A 182 -4.12 -0.94 -10.12
CA ASP A 182 -5.30 -1.76 -10.46
C ASP A 182 -5.31 -3.13 -9.76
N ARG A 183 -4.24 -3.46 -9.06
CA ARG A 183 -4.01 -4.76 -8.42
C ARG A 183 -3.29 -4.63 -7.08
N PRO A 184 -3.48 -5.56 -6.14
CA PRO A 184 -2.75 -5.57 -4.88
C PRO A 184 -1.24 -5.65 -5.09
N GLN A 185 -0.48 -4.93 -4.25
CA GLN A 185 0.97 -4.88 -4.28
C GLN A 185 1.55 -5.74 -3.16
N PHE A 186 2.30 -6.77 -3.52
CA PHE A 186 2.94 -7.70 -2.60
C PHE A 186 4.46 -7.66 -2.77
N GLY A 187 5.17 -7.92 -1.69
CA GLY A 187 6.62 -7.90 -1.69
C GLY A 187 7.21 -6.54 -1.34
N PRO A 188 8.53 -6.38 -1.46
CA PRO A 188 9.24 -5.15 -1.15
C PRO A 188 9.07 -4.12 -2.27
N ALA A 189 9.25 -2.83 -1.93
CA ALA A 189 9.05 -1.69 -2.83
C ALA A 189 9.81 -1.82 -4.17
N PHE A 190 11.05 -2.32 -4.15
CA PHE A 190 11.86 -2.47 -5.36
C PHE A 190 11.34 -3.53 -6.36
N THR A 191 10.35 -4.33 -5.98
CA THR A 191 9.66 -5.26 -6.89
C THR A 191 8.41 -4.66 -7.53
N HIS A 192 8.00 -3.46 -7.14
CA HIS A 192 6.83 -2.77 -7.63
C HIS A 192 7.18 -1.87 -8.82
N GLN A 193 7.23 -2.45 -10.01
CA GLN A 193 7.54 -1.70 -11.23
C GLN A 193 6.24 -1.16 -11.84
N LEU A 194 5.97 0.12 -11.61
CA LEU A 194 4.86 0.84 -12.21
C LEU A 194 5.37 2.10 -12.91
N THR A 195 4.76 2.40 -14.05
CA THR A 195 4.91 3.73 -14.65
C THR A 195 3.97 4.67 -13.90
N PRO A 196 4.47 5.73 -13.25
CA PRO A 196 3.64 6.71 -12.58
C PRO A 196 2.67 7.36 -13.56
N TYR A 197 1.47 7.74 -13.09
CA TYR A 197 0.54 8.57 -13.86
C TYR A 197 1.16 9.96 -14.12
N ILE A 198 1.73 10.56 -13.06
CA ILE A 198 2.58 11.74 -13.15
C ILE A 198 3.68 11.66 -12.10
N ALA A 199 4.86 12.18 -12.42
CA ALA A 199 6.01 12.20 -11.51
C ALA A 199 6.83 13.48 -11.68
N HIS A 200 7.36 13.98 -10.56
CA HIS A 200 8.21 15.17 -10.52
C HIS A 200 9.51 14.87 -9.78
N PHE A 201 10.63 15.19 -10.42
CA PHE A 201 11.94 15.08 -9.78
C PHE A 201 12.18 16.27 -8.85
N THR A 202 12.44 16.01 -7.58
CA THR A 202 12.65 17.04 -6.56
C THR A 202 14.10 17.48 -6.39
N GLY A 203 15.03 16.81 -7.06
CA GLY A 203 16.46 17.08 -6.99
C GLY A 203 17.16 16.62 -5.72
N SER A 204 16.42 16.01 -4.77
CA SER A 204 16.96 15.56 -3.48
C SER A 204 16.11 14.45 -2.89
N THR A 205 16.74 13.56 -2.12
CA THR A 205 16.08 12.53 -1.31
C THR A 205 15.53 13.07 0.02
N SER A 206 15.54 14.38 0.22
CA SER A 206 15.02 15.04 1.41
C SER A 206 14.27 16.33 1.07
N PRO A 207 13.07 16.53 1.61
CA PRO A 207 12.31 17.79 1.44
C PRO A 207 13.04 19.05 1.93
N ARG A 208 14.07 18.86 2.78
CA ARG A 208 14.85 19.99 3.36
C ARG A 208 15.62 20.80 2.31
N ALA A 209 16.05 20.13 1.25
CA ALA A 209 16.88 20.79 0.22
C ALA A 209 16.13 21.92 -0.49
N SER A 210 14.84 21.71 -0.78
CA SER A 210 13.98 22.70 -1.41
C SER A 210 12.51 22.48 -1.02
N PRO A 211 12.06 22.94 0.17
CA PRO A 211 10.72 22.71 0.67
C PRO A 211 9.62 23.26 -0.23
N ALA A 212 9.86 24.44 -0.83
CA ALA A 212 8.90 25.08 -1.73
C ALA A 212 8.71 24.27 -3.03
N HIS A 213 9.80 23.81 -3.65
CA HIS A 213 9.75 22.97 -4.84
C HIS A 213 9.09 21.61 -4.55
N TYR A 214 9.43 20.98 -3.42
CA TYR A 214 8.79 19.75 -2.97
C TYR A 214 7.27 19.89 -2.85
N LEU A 215 6.78 20.97 -2.21
CA LEU A 215 5.34 21.23 -2.11
C LEU A 215 4.70 21.54 -3.47
N ALA A 216 5.40 22.24 -4.37
CA ALA A 216 4.91 22.50 -5.71
C ALA A 216 4.74 21.20 -6.51
N CYS A 217 5.69 20.25 -6.42
CA CYS A 217 5.57 18.93 -7.02
C CYS A 217 4.35 18.15 -6.50
N ILE A 218 4.13 18.17 -5.17
CA ILE A 218 2.97 17.52 -4.57
C ILE A 218 1.68 18.20 -5.02
N SER A 219 1.64 19.54 -5.02
CA SER A 219 0.46 20.28 -5.47
C SER A 219 0.09 19.95 -6.93
N ALA A 220 1.07 19.78 -7.82
CA ALA A 220 0.82 19.39 -9.20
C ALA A 220 0.22 17.97 -9.27
N CYS A 221 0.77 17.00 -8.52
CA CYS A 221 0.19 15.65 -8.44
C CYS A 221 -1.24 15.65 -7.87
N VAL A 222 -1.50 16.47 -6.86
CA VAL A 222 -2.84 16.63 -6.25
C VAL A 222 -3.83 17.21 -7.26
N GLN A 223 -3.43 18.25 -8.01
CA GLN A 223 -4.29 18.82 -9.06
C GLN A 223 -4.63 17.79 -10.13
N THR A 224 -3.64 17.03 -10.59
CA THR A 224 -3.87 15.93 -11.54
C THR A 224 -4.84 14.89 -10.98
N TYR A 225 -4.66 14.49 -9.71
CA TYR A 225 -5.60 13.56 -9.07
C TYR A 225 -7.04 14.09 -9.07
N LEU A 226 -7.25 15.33 -8.64
CA LEU A 226 -8.58 15.93 -8.51
C LEU A 226 -9.26 16.15 -9.86
N LEU A 227 -8.50 16.48 -10.91
CA LEU A 227 -9.04 16.85 -12.22
C LEU A 227 -9.20 15.64 -13.16
N GLU A 228 -8.31 14.66 -13.08
CA GLU A 228 -8.20 13.61 -14.08
C GLU A 228 -8.44 12.20 -13.54
N VAL A 229 -8.09 11.93 -12.27
CA VAL A 229 -8.06 10.56 -11.74
C VAL A 229 -9.24 10.23 -10.84
N GLN A 230 -9.65 11.18 -10.00
CA GLN A 230 -10.58 10.96 -8.88
C GLN A 230 -11.89 10.27 -9.25
N TYR A 231 -12.45 10.55 -10.42
CA TYR A 231 -13.73 10.03 -10.88
C TYR A 231 -13.62 8.99 -12.01
N GLY A 232 -12.51 8.32 -12.10
CA GLY A 232 -12.37 7.11 -12.94
C GLY A 232 -12.44 7.31 -14.44
N LEU A 233 -12.43 8.55 -14.94
CA LEU A 233 -12.49 8.89 -16.37
C LEU A 233 -11.17 8.63 -17.12
N LEU A 234 -10.39 7.66 -16.69
CA LEU A 234 -9.20 7.26 -17.44
C LEU A 234 -9.64 6.47 -18.66
N ASP A 235 -9.50 7.08 -19.84
CA ASP A 235 -9.85 6.50 -21.12
C ASP A 235 -9.22 5.11 -21.34
N GLY A 236 -10.02 4.15 -21.75
CA GLY A 236 -9.58 3.08 -22.63
C GLY A 236 -9.31 1.69 -22.06
N ASP A 237 -9.30 1.45 -20.77
CA ASP A 237 -9.22 0.08 -20.26
C ASP A 237 -10.62 -0.48 -20.00
N ASP A 238 -11.09 -1.27 -20.97
CA ASP A 238 -12.25 -2.16 -20.84
C ASP A 238 -11.92 -3.22 -19.76
N LEU A 239 -12.01 -2.79 -18.50
CA LEU A 239 -11.88 -3.69 -17.34
C LEU A 239 -13.17 -4.52 -17.33
N GLY A 240 -13.17 -5.62 -18.04
CA GLY A 240 -14.22 -6.57 -18.33
C GLY A 240 -15.51 -6.47 -17.49
N ASP A 241 -16.63 -6.64 -18.11
CA ASP A 241 -18.01 -6.56 -17.58
C ASP A 241 -18.27 -7.38 -16.30
N ASP A 242 -17.36 -8.29 -15.92
CA ASP A 242 -17.48 -9.17 -14.76
C ASP A 242 -16.87 -8.62 -13.45
N ASP A 243 -16.19 -7.47 -13.46
CA ASP A 243 -15.57 -6.90 -12.26
C ASP A 243 -16.57 -6.07 -11.45
N GLN A 244 -17.05 -6.61 -10.34
CA GLN A 244 -18.04 -5.97 -9.46
C GLN A 244 -17.46 -4.86 -8.57
N ARG A 245 -16.17 -4.56 -8.65
CA ARG A 245 -15.56 -3.49 -7.88
C ARG A 245 -15.99 -2.11 -8.41
N ILE A 246 -15.87 -1.11 -7.54
CA ILE A 246 -16.22 0.29 -7.85
C ILE A 246 -15.27 0.82 -8.94
N ALA A 247 -15.83 1.24 -10.08
CA ALA A 247 -15.08 1.75 -11.24
C ALA A 247 -15.09 3.28 -11.34
N ASP A 248 -16.17 3.92 -10.91
CA ASP A 248 -16.47 5.35 -11.08
C ASP A 248 -15.87 6.27 -10.00
N ALA A 249 -15.12 5.72 -9.08
CA ALA A 249 -14.39 6.47 -8.05
C ALA A 249 -13.04 5.82 -7.79
N VAL A 250 -12.00 6.64 -7.70
CA VAL A 250 -10.62 6.21 -7.42
C VAL A 250 -10.21 6.80 -6.06
N PRO A 251 -10.11 6.00 -4.99
CA PRO A 251 -9.64 6.48 -3.70
C PRO A 251 -8.15 6.82 -3.75
N LEU A 252 -7.71 7.69 -2.82
CA LEU A 252 -6.31 8.13 -2.74
C LEU A 252 -5.67 7.69 -1.41
N VAL A 253 -4.50 7.10 -1.50
CA VAL A 253 -3.61 6.84 -0.35
C VAL A 253 -2.43 7.78 -0.43
N ILE A 254 -2.15 8.53 0.63
CA ILE A 254 -1.04 9.48 0.73
C ILE A 254 0.00 8.92 1.69
N ASN A 255 1.18 8.56 1.17
CA ASN A 255 2.33 8.14 1.97
C ASN A 255 3.22 9.35 2.28
N THR A 256 3.26 9.80 3.54
CA THR A 256 4.02 10.99 3.92
C THR A 256 5.45 10.64 4.33
N HIS A 257 6.33 11.66 4.26
CA HIS A 257 7.70 11.51 4.77
C HIS A 257 7.73 11.31 6.30
N GLY A 258 8.82 10.75 6.82
CA GLY A 258 8.97 10.45 8.25
C GLY A 258 9.56 11.57 9.11
N TRP A 259 9.60 12.79 8.62
CA TRP A 259 10.07 13.95 9.36
C TRP A 259 8.89 14.69 9.98
N ASN A 260 8.57 14.38 11.25
CA ASN A 260 7.35 14.78 11.95
C ASN A 260 7.52 15.98 12.91
N LYS A 261 8.69 16.66 12.95
CA LYS A 261 8.96 17.79 13.84
C LYS A 261 9.37 19.05 13.07
N GLY A 262 9.06 20.23 13.64
CA GLY A 262 9.40 21.52 13.05
C GLY A 262 8.92 21.66 11.60
N LEU A 263 9.79 22.09 10.68
CA LEU A 263 9.46 22.26 9.28
C LEU A 263 8.85 20.99 8.63
N GLY A 264 9.24 19.78 9.08
CA GLY A 264 8.64 18.54 8.57
C GLY A 264 7.16 18.42 8.94
N ALA A 265 6.79 18.74 10.17
CA ALA A 265 5.39 18.78 10.60
C ALA A 265 4.59 19.84 9.81
N ASP A 266 5.20 21.01 9.57
CA ASP A 266 4.56 22.07 8.76
C ASP A 266 4.33 21.63 7.31
N LEU A 267 5.29 20.92 6.71
CA LEU A 267 5.13 20.36 5.36
C LEU A 267 4.00 19.35 5.33
N THR A 268 3.94 18.43 6.31
CA THR A 268 2.85 17.44 6.40
C THR A 268 1.49 18.10 6.53
N ARG A 269 1.39 19.18 7.34
CA ARG A 269 0.14 19.96 7.47
C ARG A 269 -0.24 20.63 6.16
N LYS A 270 0.70 21.25 5.46
CA LYS A 270 0.45 21.85 4.14
C LYS A 270 0.01 20.82 3.09
N ILE A 271 0.56 19.61 3.11
CA ILE A 271 0.09 18.52 2.24
C ILE A 271 -1.36 18.14 2.58
N GLN A 272 -1.70 18.05 3.86
CA GLN A 272 -3.06 17.77 4.31
C GLN A 272 -4.04 18.87 3.86
N ASP A 273 -3.63 20.14 3.88
CA ASP A 273 -4.47 21.28 3.48
C ASP A 273 -4.74 21.33 1.95
N LEU A 274 -3.97 20.60 1.13
CA LEU A 274 -4.18 20.55 -0.33
C LEU A 274 -5.38 19.67 -0.73
N LEU A 275 -5.87 18.81 0.15
CA LEU A 275 -6.86 17.75 -0.16
C LEU A 275 -7.95 17.68 0.90
N PRO A 276 -9.18 17.33 0.54
CA PRO A 276 -10.24 17.01 1.49
C PRO A 276 -10.02 15.60 2.09
N VAL A 277 -8.97 15.45 2.90
CA VAL A 277 -8.62 14.18 3.54
C VAL A 277 -9.79 13.68 4.37
N THR A 278 -10.24 12.45 4.11
CA THR A 278 -11.35 11.83 4.86
C THR A 278 -10.85 11.13 6.12
N ASP A 279 -9.68 10.49 6.03
CA ASP A 279 -9.12 9.67 7.10
C ASP A 279 -7.63 9.92 7.27
N ILE A 280 -7.19 10.07 8.51
CA ILE A 280 -5.78 10.21 8.87
C ILE A 280 -5.39 9.04 9.76
N PHE A 281 -4.40 8.26 9.31
CA PHE A 281 -3.79 7.21 10.11
C PHE A 281 -2.52 7.77 10.75
N ASP A 282 -2.58 7.97 12.07
CA ASP A 282 -1.58 8.70 12.83
C ASP A 282 -0.83 7.80 13.82
N PHE A 283 0.48 7.68 13.62
CA PHE A 283 1.39 6.94 14.48
C PHE A 283 1.92 7.75 15.66
N ASP A 284 1.81 9.08 15.62
CA ASP A 284 2.50 9.98 16.56
C ASP A 284 1.62 10.46 17.73
N SER A 285 0.39 9.95 17.84
CA SER A 285 -0.64 10.43 18.75
C SER A 285 -0.37 10.25 20.25
N GLU A 286 0.74 9.62 20.64
CA GLU A 286 1.12 9.46 22.07
C GLU A 286 2.04 10.56 22.59
N GLN A 287 2.56 11.43 21.73
CA GLN A 287 3.34 12.58 22.19
C GLN A 287 2.46 13.83 22.20
N ASP A 288 1.83 14.10 23.34
CA ASP A 288 1.38 15.45 23.69
C ASP A 288 2.62 16.35 23.65
N ASP A 289 2.86 16.98 22.51
CA ASP A 289 3.80 18.09 22.43
C ASP A 289 3.14 19.26 23.15
N PRO A 290 3.66 19.67 24.35
CA PRO A 290 3.07 20.78 25.09
C PRO A 290 3.13 22.10 24.30
N TYR A 291 3.89 22.14 23.22
CA TYR A 291 4.03 23.29 22.29
C TYR A 291 3.30 23.06 20.95
N ALA A 292 2.57 21.96 20.80
CA ALA A 292 1.75 21.74 19.61
C ALA A 292 0.71 22.87 19.53
N LEU A 293 0.82 23.69 18.51
CA LEU A 293 -0.25 24.65 18.20
C LEU A 293 -1.55 23.88 18.00
N PRO A 294 -2.68 24.37 18.53
CA PRO A 294 -3.97 23.73 18.36
C PRO A 294 -4.17 23.49 16.85
N MET A 295 -4.52 22.27 16.48
CA MET A 295 -4.79 21.89 15.10
C MET A 295 -5.83 22.89 14.56
N PRO A 296 -5.50 23.68 13.52
CA PRO A 296 -6.49 24.49 12.84
C PRO A 296 -7.60 23.54 12.43
N HIS A 297 -8.85 23.93 12.61
CA HIS A 297 -10.05 23.14 12.45
C HIS A 297 -9.94 22.17 11.28
N LEU A 298 -9.77 20.87 11.59
CA LEU A 298 -9.97 19.82 10.62
C LEU A 298 -11.35 20.04 10.01
N PRO A 299 -11.52 19.88 8.70
CA PRO A 299 -12.85 19.84 8.11
C PRO A 299 -13.71 18.90 8.97
N THR A 300 -14.91 19.31 9.32
CA THR A 300 -15.80 18.65 10.29
C THR A 300 -16.09 17.17 9.99
N GLN A 301 -15.49 16.60 8.97
CA GLN A 301 -15.66 15.25 8.45
C GLN A 301 -14.39 14.37 8.44
N THR A 302 -13.20 14.91 8.79
CA THR A 302 -11.97 14.09 8.79
C THR A 302 -11.91 13.22 10.05
N GLN A 303 -11.78 11.90 9.86
CA GLN A 303 -11.59 10.95 10.96
C GLN A 303 -10.10 10.74 11.22
N VAL A 304 -9.71 10.72 12.50
CA VAL A 304 -8.32 10.43 12.89
C VAL A 304 -8.26 9.08 13.58
N HIS A 305 -7.51 8.16 13.00
CA HIS A 305 -7.29 6.82 13.51
C HIS A 305 -5.90 6.73 14.13
N ARG A 306 -5.86 6.48 15.44
CA ARG A 306 -4.60 6.26 16.15
C ARG A 306 -4.11 4.84 15.91
N VAL A 307 -2.90 4.69 15.38
CA VAL A 307 -2.35 3.40 14.97
C VAL A 307 -1.03 3.10 15.68
N ALA A 308 -0.89 1.87 16.15
CA ALA A 308 0.32 1.44 16.85
C ALA A 308 1.49 1.26 15.87
N PRO A 309 2.73 1.64 16.24
CA PRO A 309 3.92 1.33 15.45
C PRO A 309 4.21 -0.19 15.45
N ILE A 310 4.93 -0.66 14.43
CA ILE A 310 5.37 -2.04 14.26
C ILE A 310 6.88 -2.16 14.24
#